data_0c33e85568419b7472873b997b5bec7c
#
_entry.id   0c33e85568419b7472873b997b5bec7c
#
_cell.length_a   1.000
_cell.length_b   1.000
_cell.length_c   1.000
_cell.angle_alpha   90.00
_cell.angle_beta   90.00
_cell.angle_gamma   90.00
#
_symmetry.space_group_name_H-M   'P 1'
#
loop_
_entity.id
_entity.type
_entity.pdbx_description
1 polymer ?
#
loop_
_entity_poly.entity_id
_entity_poly.type
_entity_poly.pdbx_seq_one_letter_code
_entity_poly.pdbx_strand_id
1 'polypeptide(L)'
;MAKKADKKTSGKIAAYVSKYSNPSSGAGYKSSIEAFLRCIFGLQKVGSDGKKIPHDYESLFDEYLSNKKRDKVADITAFSACLVRESVSKQSARQQLTYAVKFLRAHGINILKDDIQDLKRENKGGAATVDKVMDHNVICKALKGSDVRSRALILVLASSGLRIGEALSLSMSDIDLNMIPTMISIRAENSKNGQARFTFITPEAKDALTDYLKVRNKYIVRADKHAEVLGVSPRKETDLLFPVTDSSVNKMWETMLKNAGLYTRDEKSGRNQYRIHSLRKFFISQLSMAGARTLAEHLAGHTGYLDASYRQVSPEFAAREYLKLQSVLTVCIPESIKNGIKMADEKIGILMEKTELQTESLEGMKIINGQLREQMRIQAEQIASIQNTVNVLIEHIKGTKEYKTDKIIRELPDSVGIKE
;
A
#
# COMPACT_ATOMS: atom_id res chain seq x y z
N MET A 1 -14.57 41.47 -40.89
CA MET A 1 -14.06 40.33 -41.68
C MET A 1 -13.68 39.21 -40.75
N ALA A 2 -14.55 38.22 -40.60
CA ALA A 2 -14.29 37.08 -39.70
C ALA A 2 -13.34 36.10 -40.40
N LYS A 3 -12.19 35.83 -39.76
CA LYS A 3 -11.29 34.77 -40.19
C LYS A 3 -11.95 33.42 -40.07
N LYS A 4 -12.24 32.79 -41.22
CA LYS A 4 -12.60 31.37 -41.31
C LYS A 4 -11.48 30.55 -40.60
N ALA A 5 -11.80 29.93 -39.48
CA ALA A 5 -10.99 28.89 -38.90
C ALA A 5 -11.04 27.71 -39.86
N ASP A 6 -9.95 27.36 -40.49
CA ASP A 6 -9.75 26.14 -41.25
C ASP A 6 -10.08 24.97 -40.32
N LYS A 7 -11.18 24.26 -40.61
CA LYS A 7 -11.44 22.92 -40.10
C LYS A 7 -10.36 21.98 -40.65
N LYS A 8 -9.22 21.89 -39.95
CA LYS A 8 -8.27 20.82 -40.14
C LYS A 8 -9.04 19.54 -39.90
N THR A 9 -9.34 18.80 -40.95
CA THR A 9 -9.94 17.47 -40.87
C THR A 9 -9.03 16.63 -39.95
N SER A 10 -9.49 16.33 -38.73
CA SER A 10 -8.69 15.53 -37.80
C SER A 10 -8.54 14.15 -38.41
N GLY A 11 -7.30 13.68 -38.60
CA GLY A 11 -7.03 12.36 -39.11
C GLY A 11 -7.69 11.26 -38.27
N LYS A 12 -7.81 10.06 -38.82
CA LYS A 12 -8.50 8.91 -38.18
C LYS A 12 -7.89 8.51 -36.84
N ILE A 13 -6.57 8.57 -36.72
CA ILE A 13 -5.85 8.29 -35.47
C ILE A 13 -6.15 9.38 -34.43
N ALA A 14 -6.05 10.65 -34.83
CA ALA A 14 -6.34 11.78 -33.97
C ALA A 14 -7.79 11.75 -33.47
N ALA A 15 -8.76 11.48 -34.35
CA ALA A 15 -10.18 11.33 -34.00
C ALA A 15 -10.45 10.13 -33.07
N TYR A 16 -9.73 9.03 -33.23
CA TYR A 16 -9.87 7.89 -32.33
C TYR A 16 -9.28 8.19 -30.94
N VAL A 17 -8.12 8.80 -30.88
CA VAL A 17 -7.44 9.14 -29.64
C VAL A 17 -8.19 10.20 -28.84
N SER A 18 -8.83 11.17 -29.50
CA SER A 18 -9.62 12.23 -28.85
C SER A 18 -10.86 11.72 -28.09
N LYS A 19 -11.31 10.47 -28.32
CA LYS A 19 -12.40 9.85 -27.56
C LYS A 19 -12.03 9.53 -26.11
N TYR A 20 -10.73 9.51 -25.78
CA TYR A 20 -10.27 9.20 -24.44
C TYR A 20 -10.09 10.48 -23.62
N SER A 21 -10.92 10.66 -22.61
CA SER A 21 -10.86 11.81 -21.68
C SER A 21 -9.56 11.85 -20.87
N ASN A 22 -8.96 10.67 -20.59
CA ASN A 22 -7.68 10.60 -19.89
C ASN A 22 -6.52 10.75 -20.89
N PRO A 23 -5.72 11.84 -20.80
CA PRO A 23 -4.60 12.11 -21.72
C PRO A 23 -3.57 10.97 -21.79
N SER A 24 -3.28 10.33 -20.65
CA SER A 24 -2.32 9.21 -20.59
C SER A 24 -2.81 7.98 -21.36
N SER A 25 -4.12 7.71 -21.31
CA SER A 25 -4.73 6.63 -22.09
C SER A 25 -4.68 6.94 -23.57
N GLY A 26 -5.04 8.16 -23.98
CA GLY A 26 -4.93 8.61 -25.36
C GLY A 26 -3.52 8.52 -25.91
N ALA A 27 -2.52 8.97 -25.16
CA ALA A 27 -1.11 8.87 -25.52
C ALA A 27 -0.66 7.42 -25.67
N GLY A 28 -1.12 6.51 -24.81
CA GLY A 28 -0.85 5.08 -24.90
C GLY A 28 -1.39 4.45 -26.18
N TYR A 29 -2.63 4.77 -26.56
CA TYR A 29 -3.21 4.33 -27.83
C TYR A 29 -2.43 4.89 -29.02
N LYS A 30 -2.16 6.19 -29.03
CA LYS A 30 -1.38 6.84 -30.09
C LYS A 30 -0.03 6.16 -30.29
N SER A 31 0.74 6.03 -29.23
CA SER A 31 2.06 5.36 -29.28
C SER A 31 2.00 3.91 -29.79
N SER A 32 0.95 3.18 -29.42
CA SER A 32 0.78 1.78 -29.86
C SER A 32 0.39 1.66 -31.33
N ILE A 33 -0.45 2.58 -31.84
CA ILE A 33 -0.85 2.66 -33.25
C ILE A 33 0.38 3.06 -34.10
N GLU A 34 1.12 4.07 -33.70
CA GLU A 34 2.35 4.49 -34.35
C GLU A 34 3.40 3.37 -34.39
N ALA A 35 3.56 2.62 -33.29
CA ALA A 35 4.46 1.47 -33.24
C ALA A 35 4.01 0.36 -34.20
N PHE A 36 2.71 0.06 -34.26
CA PHE A 36 2.14 -0.90 -35.20
C PHE A 36 2.43 -0.50 -36.65
N LEU A 37 2.08 0.70 -37.06
CA LEU A 37 2.32 1.18 -38.42
C LEU A 37 3.81 1.19 -38.78
N ARG A 38 4.64 1.66 -37.87
CA ARG A 38 6.10 1.65 -38.05
C ARG A 38 6.64 0.24 -38.29
N CYS A 39 6.22 -0.75 -37.51
CA CYS A 39 6.63 -2.14 -37.69
C CYS A 39 6.15 -2.71 -39.02
N ILE A 40 4.90 -2.44 -39.42
CA ILE A 40 4.29 -3.00 -40.61
C ILE A 40 4.85 -2.39 -41.89
N PHE A 41 5.25 -1.11 -41.85
CA PHE A 41 5.90 -0.44 -43.00
C PHE A 41 7.43 -0.47 -42.93
N GLY A 42 8.02 -1.19 -41.97
CA GLY A 42 9.48 -1.34 -41.82
C GLY A 42 10.22 -0.04 -41.56
N LEU A 43 9.57 0.92 -40.91
CA LEU A 43 10.12 2.27 -40.68
C LEU A 43 11.04 2.30 -39.45
N GLN A 44 12.10 3.10 -39.53
CA GLN A 44 12.99 3.31 -38.39
C GLN A 44 12.39 4.30 -37.38
N LYS A 45 12.61 4.03 -36.10
CA LYS A 45 12.16 4.89 -34.99
C LYS A 45 13.08 6.07 -34.75
N VAL A 46 14.38 5.86 -34.94
CA VAL A 46 15.44 6.79 -34.59
C VAL A 46 16.44 6.82 -35.74
N GLY A 47 16.88 8.00 -36.12
CA GLY A 47 17.92 8.20 -37.14
C GLY A 47 19.32 7.86 -36.61
N SER A 48 20.30 7.90 -37.48
CA SER A 48 21.72 7.73 -37.16
C SER A 48 22.24 8.76 -36.16
N ASP A 49 21.59 9.93 -36.08
CA ASP A 49 21.88 11.00 -35.13
C ASP A 49 21.23 10.82 -33.74
N GLY A 50 20.54 9.71 -33.49
CA GLY A 50 19.83 9.42 -32.25
C GLY A 50 18.50 10.17 -32.07
N LYS A 51 18.08 10.97 -33.08
CA LYS A 51 16.81 11.70 -33.03
C LYS A 51 15.66 10.85 -33.59
N LYS A 52 14.44 11.12 -33.06
CA LYS A 52 13.23 10.47 -33.59
C LYS A 52 12.97 10.94 -35.03
N ILE A 53 12.70 10.01 -35.92
CA ILE A 53 12.28 10.28 -37.30
C ILE A 53 10.77 10.58 -37.27
N PRO A 54 10.32 11.76 -37.73
CA PRO A 54 8.91 12.04 -37.88
C PRO A 54 8.34 11.25 -39.08
N HIS A 55 7.17 10.59 -38.87
CA HIS A 55 6.43 9.91 -39.92
C HIS A 55 4.99 10.43 -39.94
N ASP A 56 4.39 10.51 -41.14
CA ASP A 56 2.97 10.81 -41.28
C ASP A 56 2.13 9.53 -41.08
N TYR A 57 1.85 9.23 -39.83
CA TYR A 57 1.10 8.02 -39.47
C TYR A 57 -0.37 8.06 -39.91
N GLU A 58 -0.96 9.24 -40.16
CA GLU A 58 -2.31 9.34 -40.70
C GLU A 58 -2.36 8.84 -42.15
N SER A 59 -1.47 9.31 -43.00
CA SER A 59 -1.35 8.85 -44.38
C SER A 59 -0.98 7.37 -44.48
N LEU A 60 -0.07 6.90 -43.61
CA LEU A 60 0.29 5.49 -43.53
C LEU A 60 -0.89 4.60 -43.12
N PHE A 61 -1.78 5.09 -42.27
CA PHE A 61 -2.97 4.36 -41.89
C PHE A 61 -4.02 4.32 -43.01
N ASP A 62 -4.16 5.40 -43.75
CA ASP A 62 -5.03 5.45 -44.92
C ASP A 62 -4.54 4.49 -46.04
N GLU A 63 -3.23 4.44 -46.28
CA GLU A 63 -2.61 3.46 -47.16
C GLU A 63 -2.84 2.02 -46.66
N TYR A 64 -2.65 1.79 -45.36
CA TYR A 64 -2.91 0.50 -44.75
C TYR A 64 -4.36 0.01 -44.93
N LEU A 65 -5.34 0.90 -44.80
CA LEU A 65 -6.75 0.61 -45.01
C LEU A 65 -7.09 0.33 -46.48
N SER A 66 -6.50 1.08 -47.41
CA SER A 66 -6.77 0.95 -48.86
C SER A 66 -6.26 -0.37 -49.45
N ASN A 67 -5.25 -0.96 -48.85
CA ASN A 67 -4.68 -2.23 -49.29
C ASN A 67 -5.54 -3.42 -48.84
N LYS A 68 -6.55 -3.78 -49.67
CA LYS A 68 -7.46 -4.89 -49.44
C LYS A 68 -6.82 -6.29 -49.57
N LYS A 69 -5.68 -6.40 -50.22
CA LYS A 69 -4.96 -7.70 -50.41
C LYS A 69 -4.13 -8.10 -49.18
N ARG A 70 -3.97 -7.18 -48.21
CA ARG A 70 -3.12 -7.40 -47.04
C ARG A 70 -3.81 -8.32 -46.04
N ASP A 71 -3.12 -9.35 -45.58
CA ASP A 71 -3.58 -10.20 -44.48
C ASP A 71 -3.40 -9.44 -43.15
N LYS A 72 -4.53 -8.96 -42.61
CA LYS A 72 -4.55 -8.14 -41.37
C LYS A 72 -4.25 -8.96 -40.12
N VAL A 73 -4.50 -10.26 -40.12
CA VAL A 73 -4.17 -11.16 -39.01
C VAL A 73 -2.66 -11.46 -39.01
N ALA A 74 -2.08 -11.77 -40.18
CA ALA A 74 -0.63 -11.91 -40.33
C ALA A 74 0.13 -10.65 -39.90
N ASP A 75 -0.43 -9.45 -40.16
CA ASP A 75 0.17 -8.17 -39.71
C ASP A 75 0.24 -8.05 -38.21
N ILE A 76 -0.77 -8.52 -37.45
CA ILE A 76 -0.76 -8.51 -35.98
C ILE A 76 0.30 -9.46 -35.43
N THR A 77 0.46 -10.63 -36.10
CA THR A 77 1.54 -11.58 -35.76
C THR A 77 2.91 -10.99 -36.03
N ALA A 78 3.09 -10.33 -37.16
CA ALA A 78 4.32 -9.61 -37.51
C ALA A 78 4.62 -8.47 -36.52
N PHE A 79 3.61 -7.77 -36.06
CA PHE A 79 3.75 -6.75 -35.03
C PHE A 79 4.21 -7.35 -33.70
N SER A 80 3.64 -8.49 -33.28
CA SER A 80 4.10 -9.19 -32.08
C SER A 80 5.58 -9.57 -32.17
N ALA A 81 6.00 -10.14 -33.29
CA ALA A 81 7.40 -10.46 -33.52
C ALA A 81 8.32 -9.22 -33.54
N CYS A 82 7.83 -8.12 -34.11
CA CYS A 82 8.56 -6.84 -34.10
C CYS A 82 8.78 -6.33 -32.65
N LEU A 83 7.77 -6.39 -31.79
CA LEU A 83 7.89 -5.98 -30.38
C LEU A 83 8.91 -6.82 -29.61
N VAL A 84 9.01 -8.12 -29.91
CA VAL A 84 10.02 -8.99 -29.34
C VAL A 84 11.44 -8.60 -29.82
N ARG A 85 11.61 -8.34 -31.11
CA ARG A 85 12.90 -7.85 -31.66
C ARG A 85 13.33 -6.52 -31.06
N GLU A 86 12.38 -5.62 -30.80
CA GLU A 86 12.63 -4.32 -30.14
C GLU A 86 12.85 -4.47 -28.63
N SER A 87 12.93 -5.69 -28.09
CA SER A 87 13.10 -5.96 -26.66
C SER A 87 12.05 -5.28 -25.75
N VAL A 88 10.82 -5.12 -26.27
CA VAL A 88 9.71 -4.56 -25.51
C VAL A 88 9.31 -5.56 -24.43
N SER A 89 9.13 -5.09 -23.18
CA SER A 89 8.71 -5.98 -22.09
C SER A 89 7.38 -6.68 -22.42
N LYS A 90 7.22 -7.95 -22.02
CA LYS A 90 6.02 -8.76 -22.31
C LYS A 90 4.72 -8.06 -21.93
N GLN A 91 4.68 -7.40 -20.77
CA GLN A 91 3.50 -6.64 -20.35
C GLN A 91 3.20 -5.45 -21.28
N SER A 92 4.23 -4.70 -21.68
CA SER A 92 4.09 -3.58 -22.63
C SER A 92 3.70 -4.08 -24.04
N ALA A 93 4.27 -5.17 -24.50
CA ALA A 93 3.93 -5.77 -25.79
C ALA A 93 2.46 -6.22 -25.81
N ARG A 94 1.99 -6.89 -24.77
CA ARG A 94 0.57 -7.27 -24.61
C ARG A 94 -0.36 -6.08 -24.63
N GLN A 95 0.03 -4.97 -23.99
CA GLN A 95 -0.77 -3.73 -23.98
C GLN A 95 -0.79 -3.09 -25.36
N GLN A 96 0.36 -2.98 -26.04
CA GLN A 96 0.45 -2.41 -27.38
C GLN A 96 -0.34 -3.23 -28.41
N LEU A 97 -0.25 -4.57 -28.38
CA LEU A 97 -1.10 -5.45 -29.19
C LEU A 97 -2.58 -5.21 -28.92
N THR A 98 -2.99 -5.10 -27.66
CA THR A 98 -4.37 -4.86 -27.30
C THR A 98 -4.88 -3.52 -27.85
N TYR A 99 -4.07 -2.47 -27.78
CA TYR A 99 -4.44 -1.14 -28.25
C TYR A 99 -4.49 -1.08 -29.79
N ALA A 100 -3.52 -1.65 -30.48
CA ALA A 100 -3.53 -1.75 -31.94
C ALA A 100 -4.76 -2.51 -32.45
N VAL A 101 -5.06 -3.67 -31.88
CA VAL A 101 -6.25 -4.47 -32.26
C VAL A 101 -7.55 -3.74 -32.00
N LYS A 102 -7.71 -3.05 -30.86
CA LYS A 102 -8.91 -2.25 -30.59
C LYS A 102 -9.09 -1.12 -31.60
N PHE A 103 -8.00 -0.46 -31.99
CA PHE A 103 -8.00 0.58 -32.99
C PHE A 103 -8.41 0.04 -34.37
N LEU A 104 -7.82 -1.06 -34.81
CA LEU A 104 -8.13 -1.72 -36.10
C LEU A 104 -9.60 -2.16 -36.16
N ARG A 105 -10.12 -2.77 -35.10
CA ARG A 105 -11.54 -3.14 -34.99
C ARG A 105 -12.47 -1.95 -35.09
N ALA A 106 -12.11 -0.83 -34.46
CA ALA A 106 -12.90 0.41 -34.54
C ALA A 106 -12.98 1.00 -35.96
N HIS A 107 -12.07 0.57 -36.85
CA HIS A 107 -12.05 0.96 -38.28
C HIS A 107 -12.51 -0.16 -39.21
N GLY A 108 -13.30 -1.11 -38.68
CA GLY A 108 -13.97 -2.15 -39.50
C GLY A 108 -13.09 -3.35 -39.88
N ILE A 109 -11.87 -3.46 -39.33
CA ILE A 109 -11.02 -4.62 -39.57
C ILE A 109 -11.44 -5.75 -38.62
N ASN A 110 -11.94 -6.85 -39.20
CA ASN A 110 -12.37 -8.00 -38.43
C ASN A 110 -11.14 -8.83 -37.98
N ILE A 111 -10.80 -8.75 -36.71
CA ILE A 111 -9.78 -9.56 -36.04
C ILE A 111 -10.47 -10.32 -34.91
N LEU A 112 -10.56 -11.63 -35.01
CA LEU A 112 -11.24 -12.46 -34.01
C LEU A 112 -10.45 -12.49 -32.70
N LYS A 113 -11.11 -12.87 -31.60
CA LYS A 113 -10.45 -13.00 -30.31
C LYS A 113 -9.41 -14.11 -30.33
N ASP A 114 -9.71 -15.19 -31.03
CA ASP A 114 -8.88 -16.38 -31.09
C ASP A 114 -7.58 -16.11 -31.88
N ASP A 115 -7.63 -15.30 -32.96
CA ASP A 115 -6.46 -14.91 -33.77
C ASP A 115 -5.35 -14.26 -32.94
N ILE A 116 -5.69 -13.65 -31.80
CA ILE A 116 -4.77 -12.90 -30.95
C ILE A 116 -4.59 -13.50 -29.54
N GLN A 117 -5.36 -14.55 -29.22
CA GLN A 117 -5.33 -15.13 -27.86
C GLN A 117 -3.99 -15.75 -27.54
N ASP A 118 -3.42 -16.48 -28.49
CA ASP A 118 -2.12 -17.13 -28.33
C ASP A 118 -0.99 -16.10 -28.28
N LEU A 119 -1.01 -15.08 -29.14
CA LEU A 119 -0.06 -13.96 -29.07
C LEU A 119 -0.10 -13.24 -27.72
N LYS A 120 -1.29 -13.11 -27.12
CA LYS A 120 -1.44 -12.53 -25.77
C LYS A 120 -0.97 -13.47 -24.67
N ARG A 121 -1.08 -14.80 -24.84
CA ARG A 121 -0.56 -15.81 -23.93
C ARG A 121 0.97 -15.82 -23.93
N GLU A 122 1.59 -15.82 -25.11
CA GLU A 122 3.04 -15.74 -25.28
C GLU A 122 3.64 -14.50 -24.62
N ASN A 123 2.92 -13.37 -24.69
CA ASN A 123 3.27 -12.11 -24.05
C ASN A 123 2.76 -12.01 -22.59
N LYS A 124 2.35 -13.12 -21.96
CA LYS A 124 2.03 -13.14 -20.53
C LYS A 124 3.33 -13.07 -19.72
N GLY A 125 3.46 -12.07 -18.88
CA GLY A 125 4.63 -11.89 -18.02
C GLY A 125 4.32 -11.01 -16.83
N GLY A 126 5.10 -11.16 -15.76
CA GLY A 126 5.07 -10.31 -14.58
C GLY A 126 5.74 -8.95 -14.81
N ALA A 127 5.91 -8.19 -13.72
CA ALA A 127 6.62 -6.92 -13.75
C ALA A 127 8.07 -7.12 -14.23
N ALA A 128 8.48 -6.32 -15.22
CA ALA A 128 9.82 -6.40 -15.79
C ALA A 128 10.92 -5.93 -14.82
N THR A 129 10.56 -5.09 -13.85
CA THR A 129 11.48 -4.53 -12.84
C THR A 129 11.20 -5.17 -11.50
N VAL A 130 12.26 -5.67 -10.85
CA VAL A 130 12.20 -6.09 -9.45
C VAL A 130 12.47 -4.86 -8.59
N ASP A 131 11.42 -4.38 -7.88
CA ASP A 131 11.58 -3.26 -6.96
C ASP A 131 12.33 -3.71 -5.70
N LYS A 132 13.23 -2.88 -5.21
CA LYS A 132 13.81 -3.04 -3.87
C LYS A 132 12.79 -2.65 -2.81
N VAL A 133 12.90 -3.28 -1.65
CA VAL A 133 12.03 -2.97 -0.51
C VAL A 133 12.28 -1.53 -0.05
N MET A 134 11.20 -0.76 0.04
CA MET A 134 11.22 0.59 0.59
C MET A 134 10.97 0.48 2.11
N ASP A 135 11.92 0.88 2.91
CA ASP A 135 11.79 0.93 4.36
C ASP A 135 12.05 2.34 4.91
N HIS A 136 11.88 2.52 6.22
CA HIS A 136 12.08 3.81 6.91
C HIS A 136 13.49 4.36 6.69
N ASN A 137 14.52 3.50 6.73
CA ASN A 137 15.91 3.91 6.60
C ASN A 137 16.21 4.42 5.19
N VAL A 138 15.70 3.74 4.15
CA VAL A 138 15.81 4.18 2.75
C VAL A 138 15.17 5.54 2.55
N ILE A 139 13.93 5.73 3.04
CA ILE A 139 13.21 7.00 2.90
C ILE A 139 13.93 8.09 3.69
N CYS A 140 14.30 7.83 4.94
CA CYS A 140 14.99 8.82 5.79
C CYS A 140 16.34 9.24 5.19
N LYS A 141 17.14 8.30 4.65
CA LYS A 141 18.38 8.62 3.94
C LYS A 141 18.13 9.48 2.70
N ALA A 142 17.10 9.15 1.91
CA ALA A 142 16.76 9.93 0.72
C ALA A 142 16.29 11.36 1.07
N LEU A 143 15.68 11.55 2.25
CA LEU A 143 15.25 12.87 2.73
C LEU A 143 16.40 13.75 3.24
N LYS A 144 17.58 13.18 3.54
CA LYS A 144 18.75 13.96 3.97
C LYS A 144 19.19 14.89 2.84
N GLY A 145 19.20 16.20 3.11
CA GLY A 145 19.57 17.22 2.12
C GLY A 145 18.49 17.51 1.07
N SER A 146 17.27 17.00 1.21
CA SER A 146 16.15 17.36 0.36
C SER A 146 15.66 18.79 0.62
N ASP A 147 15.14 19.45 -0.41
CA ASP A 147 14.47 20.74 -0.24
C ASP A 147 13.11 20.57 0.49
N VAL A 148 12.57 21.66 0.99
CA VAL A 148 11.35 21.68 1.82
C VAL A 148 10.15 21.09 1.06
N ARG A 149 10.01 21.38 -0.24
CA ARG A 149 8.94 20.83 -1.07
C ARG A 149 9.07 19.33 -1.27
N SER A 150 10.28 18.87 -1.60
CA SER A 150 10.56 17.45 -1.81
C SER A 150 10.30 16.66 -0.55
N ARG A 151 10.75 17.16 0.60
CA ARG A 151 10.50 16.56 1.91
C ARG A 151 9.00 16.42 2.19
N ALA A 152 8.24 17.51 2.03
CA ALA A 152 6.79 17.50 2.25
C ALA A 152 6.08 16.48 1.35
N LEU A 153 6.37 16.48 0.04
CA LEU A 153 5.73 15.57 -0.91
C LEU A 153 6.04 14.10 -0.59
N ILE A 154 7.29 13.76 -0.30
CA ILE A 154 7.68 12.37 0.00
C ILE A 154 7.04 11.88 1.29
N LEU A 155 7.02 12.70 2.35
CA LEU A 155 6.38 12.32 3.62
C LEU A 155 4.86 12.21 3.50
N VAL A 156 4.22 13.10 2.73
CA VAL A 156 2.79 12.98 2.41
C VAL A 156 2.51 11.66 1.68
N LEU A 157 3.29 11.31 0.65
CA LEU A 157 3.11 10.06 -0.09
C LEU A 157 3.35 8.81 0.78
N ALA A 158 4.37 8.83 1.64
CA ALA A 158 4.72 7.72 2.51
C ALA A 158 3.69 7.47 3.60
N SER A 159 3.05 8.54 4.13
CA SER A 159 2.08 8.46 5.23
C SER A 159 0.64 8.33 4.79
N SER A 160 0.29 8.70 3.55
CA SER A 160 -1.09 8.68 3.05
C SER A 160 -1.39 7.53 2.08
N GLY A 161 -0.36 6.92 1.49
CA GLY A 161 -0.52 5.91 0.45
C GLY A 161 -1.12 6.44 -0.86
N LEU A 162 -1.14 7.74 -1.10
CA LEU A 162 -1.61 8.36 -2.34
C LEU A 162 -0.83 7.88 -3.56
N ARG A 163 -1.50 7.82 -4.73
CA ARG A 163 -0.79 7.74 -6.01
C ARG A 163 -0.18 9.10 -6.31
N ILE A 164 0.97 9.13 -6.99
CA ILE A 164 1.63 10.40 -7.32
C ILE A 164 0.69 11.34 -8.11
N GLY A 165 -0.07 10.82 -9.08
CA GLY A 165 -1.03 11.63 -9.83
C GLY A 165 -2.14 12.22 -8.95
N GLU A 166 -2.62 11.49 -7.94
CA GLU A 166 -3.58 11.98 -6.97
C GLU A 166 -2.98 13.10 -6.12
N ALA A 167 -1.76 12.91 -5.60
CA ALA A 167 -1.08 13.93 -4.79
C ALA A 167 -0.81 15.23 -5.57
N LEU A 168 -0.51 15.13 -6.87
CA LEU A 168 -0.27 16.29 -7.74
C LEU A 168 -1.55 16.99 -8.22
N SER A 169 -2.71 16.36 -8.05
CA SER A 169 -4.02 16.94 -8.36
C SER A 169 -4.73 17.53 -7.14
N LEU A 170 -4.14 17.41 -5.94
CA LEU A 170 -4.72 17.99 -4.72
C LEU A 170 -4.71 19.52 -4.78
N SER A 171 -5.85 20.11 -4.43
CA SER A 171 -5.99 21.53 -4.13
C SER A 171 -5.75 21.81 -2.65
N MET A 172 -5.52 23.06 -2.31
CA MET A 172 -5.37 23.50 -0.91
C MET A 172 -6.61 23.18 -0.07
N SER A 173 -7.81 23.23 -0.67
CA SER A 173 -9.08 22.90 -0.03
C SER A 173 -9.31 21.42 0.23
N ASP A 174 -8.48 20.54 -0.36
CA ASP A 174 -8.61 19.09 -0.18
C ASP A 174 -7.93 18.59 1.12
N ILE A 175 -7.29 19.50 1.87
CA ILE A 175 -6.56 19.16 3.10
C ILE A 175 -7.15 19.90 4.29
N ASP A 176 -7.52 19.13 5.31
CA ASP A 176 -7.91 19.67 6.61
C ASP A 176 -6.75 19.51 7.60
N LEU A 177 -5.99 20.61 7.76
CA LEU A 177 -4.87 20.68 8.71
C LEU A 177 -5.32 20.77 10.18
N ASN A 178 -6.57 21.12 10.45
CA ASN A 178 -7.09 21.23 11.81
C ASN A 178 -7.56 19.90 12.37
N MET A 179 -7.91 18.95 11.48
CA MET A 179 -8.30 17.60 11.90
C MET A 179 -7.10 16.81 12.42
N ILE A 180 -7.35 15.95 13.40
CA ILE A 180 -6.37 15.04 14.00
C ILE A 180 -6.88 13.59 13.84
N PRO A 181 -6.20 12.74 13.03
CA PRO A 181 -5.05 13.04 12.17
C PRO A 181 -5.43 13.95 11.01
N THR A 182 -4.47 14.71 10.46
CA THR A 182 -4.69 15.57 9.29
C THR A 182 -5.26 14.75 8.13
N MET A 183 -6.42 15.16 7.62
CA MET A 183 -7.16 14.44 6.58
C MET A 183 -6.89 15.04 5.20
N ILE A 184 -6.81 14.17 4.20
CA ILE A 184 -6.75 14.51 2.78
C ILE A 184 -7.95 13.89 2.10
N SER A 185 -8.75 14.70 1.39
CA SER A 185 -9.88 14.27 0.59
C SER A 185 -9.46 14.13 -0.88
N ILE A 186 -9.75 12.98 -1.48
CA ILE A 186 -9.46 12.70 -2.88
C ILE A 186 -10.78 12.71 -3.65
N ARG A 187 -10.93 13.67 -4.56
CA ARG A 187 -12.12 13.80 -5.40
C ARG A 187 -12.23 12.66 -6.40
N ALA A 188 -13.46 12.33 -6.81
CA ALA A 188 -13.72 11.24 -7.75
C ALA A 188 -13.00 11.42 -9.09
N GLU A 189 -12.97 12.65 -9.63
CA GLU A 189 -12.28 12.99 -10.88
C GLU A 189 -10.78 12.78 -10.84
N ASN A 190 -10.17 12.90 -9.66
CA ASN A 190 -8.73 12.73 -9.44
C ASN A 190 -8.36 11.27 -9.10
N SER A 191 -9.36 10.44 -8.83
CA SER A 191 -9.17 9.03 -8.51
C SER A 191 -9.14 8.17 -9.78
N LYS A 192 -8.18 7.24 -9.85
CA LYS A 192 -8.08 6.30 -10.99
C LYS A 192 -9.34 5.43 -11.17
N ASN A 193 -10.06 5.17 -10.09
CA ASN A 193 -11.24 4.32 -10.08
C ASN A 193 -12.56 5.14 -10.16
N GLY A 194 -12.48 6.47 -10.28
CA GLY A 194 -13.66 7.34 -10.31
C GLY A 194 -14.43 7.42 -8.99
N GLN A 195 -13.83 7.04 -7.87
CA GLN A 195 -14.44 7.05 -6.55
C GLN A 195 -13.74 8.05 -5.63
N ALA A 196 -14.52 8.92 -5.01
CA ALA A 196 -14.00 9.79 -3.95
C ALA A 196 -13.60 8.96 -2.72
N ARG A 197 -12.56 9.39 -2.03
CA ARG A 197 -12.09 8.78 -0.79
C ARG A 197 -11.32 9.78 0.05
N PHE A 198 -10.97 9.37 1.24
CA PHE A 198 -10.08 10.13 2.12
C PHE A 198 -8.88 9.28 2.54
N THR A 199 -7.87 9.96 3.06
CA THR A 199 -6.71 9.35 3.72
C THR A 199 -6.15 10.33 4.76
N PHE A 200 -5.14 9.92 5.49
CA PHE A 200 -4.52 10.74 6.55
C PHE A 200 -3.02 10.84 6.36
N ILE A 201 -2.41 11.80 7.05
CA ILE A 201 -0.96 11.93 7.14
C ILE A 201 -0.49 11.98 8.59
N THR A 202 0.75 11.54 8.80
CA THR A 202 1.40 11.57 10.12
C THR A 202 1.72 13.01 10.56
N PRO A 203 1.93 13.26 11.87
CA PRO A 203 2.40 14.57 12.37
C PRO A 203 3.69 15.02 11.68
N GLU A 204 4.65 14.11 11.45
CA GLU A 204 5.88 14.42 10.71
C GLU A 204 5.60 14.95 9.30
N ALA A 205 4.66 14.35 8.58
CA ALA A 205 4.26 14.80 7.25
C ALA A 205 3.49 16.13 7.30
N LYS A 206 2.65 16.35 8.32
CA LYS A 206 1.96 17.62 8.57
C LYS A 206 2.94 18.76 8.81
N ASP A 207 3.95 18.56 9.65
CA ASP A 207 4.96 19.56 9.97
C ASP A 207 5.76 19.94 8.70
N ALA A 208 6.22 18.94 7.95
CA ALA A 208 6.92 19.17 6.69
C ALA A 208 6.03 19.88 5.65
N LEU A 209 4.75 19.54 5.58
CA LEU A 209 3.77 20.21 4.72
C LEU A 209 3.56 21.66 5.15
N THR A 210 3.42 21.92 6.43
CA THR A 210 3.27 23.27 6.98
C THR A 210 4.48 24.15 6.66
N ASP A 211 5.69 23.62 6.79
CA ASP A 211 6.91 24.33 6.40
C ASP A 211 6.97 24.59 4.89
N TYR A 212 6.54 23.65 4.06
CA TYR A 212 6.44 23.88 2.64
C TYR A 212 5.44 24.98 2.27
N LEU A 213 4.28 25.00 2.92
CA LEU A 213 3.23 26.01 2.66
C LEU A 213 3.73 27.45 2.91
N LYS A 214 4.58 27.66 3.92
CA LYS A 214 5.23 28.97 4.18
C LYS A 214 6.06 29.48 3.01
N VAL A 215 6.63 28.58 2.21
CA VAL A 215 7.53 28.92 1.10
C VAL A 215 6.98 28.58 -0.29
N ARG A 216 5.78 27.98 -0.35
CA ARG A 216 5.17 27.49 -1.61
C ARG A 216 5.13 28.56 -2.71
N ASN A 217 4.74 29.78 -2.38
CA ASN A 217 4.67 30.87 -3.35
C ASN A 217 6.02 31.19 -4.01
N LYS A 218 7.14 31.02 -3.31
CA LYS A 218 8.48 31.18 -3.91
C LYS A 218 8.74 30.14 -5.00
N TYR A 219 8.23 28.92 -4.84
CA TYR A 219 8.34 27.86 -5.85
C TYR A 219 7.47 28.16 -7.08
N ILE A 220 6.26 28.70 -6.89
CA ILE A 220 5.37 29.10 -7.99
C ILE A 220 6.03 30.20 -8.82
N VAL A 221 6.44 31.30 -8.18
CA VAL A 221 7.10 32.44 -8.86
C VAL A 221 8.35 31.99 -9.63
N ARG A 222 9.14 31.07 -9.06
CA ARG A 222 10.33 30.54 -9.74
C ARG A 222 9.95 29.68 -10.95
N ALA A 223 8.88 28.87 -10.85
CA ALA A 223 8.39 28.04 -11.95
C ALA A 223 7.84 28.91 -13.09
N ASP A 224 7.12 29.98 -12.78
CA ASP A 224 6.57 30.92 -13.77
C ASP A 224 7.68 31.67 -14.52
N LYS A 225 8.70 32.17 -13.81
CA LYS A 225 9.88 32.77 -14.45
C LYS A 225 10.61 31.81 -15.39
N HIS A 226 10.71 30.54 -15.00
CA HIS A 226 11.32 29.50 -15.84
C HIS A 226 10.46 29.19 -17.08
N ALA A 227 9.13 29.18 -16.94
CA ALA A 227 8.18 28.97 -18.02
C ALA A 227 8.28 30.15 -19.04
N GLU A 228 8.38 31.37 -18.54
CA GLU A 228 8.56 32.58 -19.35
C GLU A 228 9.85 32.52 -20.19
N VAL A 229 10.97 32.12 -19.59
CA VAL A 229 12.25 31.93 -20.29
C VAL A 229 12.16 30.86 -21.39
N LEU A 230 11.34 29.82 -21.18
CA LEU A 230 11.12 28.74 -22.15
C LEU A 230 10.05 29.08 -23.20
N GLY A 231 9.38 30.23 -23.12
CA GLY A 231 8.26 30.60 -23.99
C GLY A 231 7.01 29.71 -23.79
N VAL A 232 6.90 29.10 -22.63
CA VAL A 232 5.76 28.23 -22.27
C VAL A 232 4.83 29.03 -21.37
N SER A 233 3.51 28.94 -21.61
CA SER A 233 2.53 29.60 -20.74
C SER A 233 2.67 29.15 -19.29
N PRO A 234 2.71 30.08 -18.32
CA PRO A 234 2.74 29.74 -16.90
C PRO A 234 1.50 28.95 -16.51
N ARG A 235 1.62 28.10 -15.50
CA ARG A 235 0.47 27.38 -14.98
C ARG A 235 -0.48 28.36 -14.30
N LYS A 236 -1.69 28.48 -14.83
CA LYS A 236 -2.72 29.36 -14.28
C LYS A 236 -3.31 28.88 -12.95
N GLU A 237 -3.12 27.61 -12.61
CA GLU A 237 -3.70 27.00 -11.40
C GLU A 237 -2.78 27.17 -10.20
N THR A 238 -2.99 28.24 -9.46
CA THR A 238 -2.28 28.52 -8.19
C THR A 238 -2.83 27.76 -7.01
N ASP A 239 -3.98 27.07 -7.14
CA ASP A 239 -4.65 26.36 -6.06
C ASP A 239 -4.09 24.96 -5.77
N LEU A 240 -3.34 24.37 -6.72
CA LEU A 240 -2.72 23.06 -6.52
C LEU A 240 -1.77 23.06 -5.33
N LEU A 241 -1.87 22.06 -4.46
CA LEU A 241 -0.97 21.90 -3.32
C LEU A 241 0.50 21.81 -3.78
N PHE A 242 0.77 20.90 -4.72
CA PHE A 242 2.09 20.69 -5.31
C PHE A 242 2.09 21.02 -6.81
N PRO A 243 2.31 22.27 -7.22
CA PRO A 243 2.28 22.70 -8.63
C PRO A 243 3.52 22.22 -9.40
N VAL A 244 3.70 20.90 -9.49
CA VAL A 244 4.81 20.25 -10.20
C VAL A 244 4.28 19.16 -11.13
N THR A 245 5.10 18.75 -12.11
CA THR A 245 4.75 17.63 -13.01
C THR A 245 5.26 16.30 -12.45
N ASP A 246 4.61 15.19 -12.82
CA ASP A 246 5.08 13.84 -12.51
C ASP A 246 6.53 13.61 -12.97
N SER A 247 6.89 14.08 -14.17
CA SER A 247 8.25 14.02 -14.69
C SER A 247 9.26 14.77 -13.79
N SER A 248 8.89 15.95 -13.27
CA SER A 248 9.72 16.71 -12.34
C SER A 248 9.90 15.99 -11.01
N VAL A 249 8.84 15.36 -10.50
CA VAL A 249 8.91 14.56 -9.25
C VAL A 249 9.81 13.34 -9.43
N ASN A 250 9.70 12.64 -10.55
CA ASN A 250 10.57 11.49 -10.82
C ASN A 250 12.05 11.90 -10.89
N LYS A 251 12.37 13.02 -11.55
CA LYS A 251 13.75 13.58 -11.58
C LYS A 251 14.23 13.99 -10.18
N MET A 252 13.38 14.67 -9.41
CA MET A 252 13.64 15.07 -8.04
C MET A 252 13.98 13.84 -7.18
N TRP A 253 13.14 12.80 -7.23
CA TRP A 253 13.34 11.56 -6.51
C TRP A 253 14.64 10.85 -6.92
N GLU A 254 14.93 10.78 -8.22
CA GLU A 254 16.19 10.25 -8.73
C GLU A 254 17.40 10.99 -8.16
N THR A 255 17.35 12.31 -8.12
CA THR A 255 18.41 13.15 -7.55
C THR A 255 18.59 12.88 -6.05
N MET A 256 17.49 12.77 -5.29
CA MET A 256 17.54 12.43 -3.85
C MET A 256 18.19 11.07 -3.62
N LEU A 257 17.86 10.07 -4.41
CA LEU A 257 18.46 8.73 -4.31
C LEU A 257 19.95 8.74 -4.69
N LYS A 258 20.36 9.51 -5.68
CA LYS A 258 21.79 9.69 -6.05
C LYS A 258 22.57 10.32 -4.91
N ASN A 259 22.05 11.39 -4.32
CA ASN A 259 22.68 12.10 -3.21
C ASN A 259 22.79 11.20 -1.96
N ALA A 260 21.84 10.28 -1.77
CA ALA A 260 21.85 9.32 -0.67
C ALA A 260 22.69 8.06 -0.94
N GLY A 261 23.29 7.90 -2.13
CA GLY A 261 24.00 6.67 -2.53
C GLY A 261 23.08 5.45 -2.72
N LEU A 262 21.78 5.68 -2.93
CA LEU A 262 20.75 4.63 -3.04
C LEU A 262 20.29 4.37 -4.48
N TYR A 263 20.80 5.13 -5.45
CA TYR A 263 20.39 5.01 -6.84
C TYR A 263 20.89 3.72 -7.47
N THR A 264 19.99 2.81 -7.75
CA THR A 264 20.30 1.51 -8.39
C THR A 264 19.31 1.24 -9.52
N ARG A 265 19.83 0.80 -10.68
CA ARG A 265 19.01 0.41 -11.82
C ARG A 265 18.89 -1.11 -11.90
N ASP A 266 17.73 -1.57 -12.29
CA ASP A 266 17.51 -2.96 -12.65
C ASP A 266 18.19 -3.25 -14.00
N GLU A 267 18.98 -4.29 -14.06
CA GLU A 267 19.81 -4.63 -15.24
C GLU A 267 18.97 -4.91 -16.48
N LYS A 268 17.79 -5.55 -16.31
CA LYS A 268 16.93 -5.95 -17.43
C LYS A 268 16.07 -4.81 -17.96
N SER A 269 15.50 -4.01 -17.06
CA SER A 269 14.56 -2.94 -17.45
C SER A 269 15.22 -1.57 -17.54
N GLY A 270 16.44 -1.40 -17.02
CA GLY A 270 17.14 -0.12 -16.92
C GLY A 270 16.46 0.90 -15.98
N ARG A 271 15.39 0.48 -15.28
CA ARG A 271 14.60 1.36 -14.40
C ARG A 271 15.18 1.39 -12.99
N ASN A 272 14.99 2.51 -12.31
CA ASN A 272 15.35 2.62 -10.90
C ASN A 272 14.54 1.61 -10.07
N GLN A 273 15.23 0.89 -9.17
CA GLN A 273 14.62 -0.12 -8.30
C GLN A 273 13.86 0.50 -7.10
N TYR A 274 14.23 1.72 -6.68
CA TYR A 274 13.48 2.51 -5.71
C TYR A 274 12.61 3.55 -6.44
N ARG A 275 11.41 3.15 -6.86
CA ARG A 275 10.49 4.03 -7.57
C ARG A 275 9.64 4.86 -6.61
N ILE A 276 9.19 6.04 -7.04
CA ILE A 276 8.30 6.89 -6.24
C ILE A 276 7.01 6.13 -5.81
N HIS A 277 6.49 5.25 -6.68
CA HIS A 277 5.34 4.41 -6.37
C HIS A 277 5.60 3.39 -5.24
N SER A 278 6.86 3.11 -4.92
CA SER A 278 7.21 2.22 -3.80
C SER A 278 6.91 2.85 -2.43
N LEU A 279 6.72 4.18 -2.33
CA LEU A 279 6.22 4.84 -1.12
C LEU A 279 4.80 4.39 -0.77
N ARG A 280 3.95 4.21 -1.79
CA ARG A 280 2.61 3.65 -1.56
C ARG A 280 2.66 2.18 -1.16
N LYS A 281 3.62 1.40 -1.71
CA LYS A 281 3.84 0.02 -1.26
C LYS A 281 4.31 -0.01 0.20
N PHE A 282 5.20 0.91 0.59
CA PHE A 282 5.63 1.10 1.97
C PHE A 282 4.43 1.32 2.89
N PHE A 283 3.57 2.31 2.60
CA PHE A 283 2.35 2.59 3.36
C PHE A 283 1.50 1.33 3.59
N ILE A 284 1.15 0.64 2.49
CA ILE A 284 0.31 -0.57 2.56
C ILE A 284 0.99 -1.67 3.37
N SER A 285 2.30 -1.89 3.16
CA SER A 285 3.05 -2.94 3.85
C SER A 285 3.19 -2.66 5.34
N GLN A 286 3.51 -1.42 5.76
CA GLN A 286 3.65 -1.07 7.16
C GLN A 286 2.34 -1.27 7.94
N LEU A 287 1.23 -0.76 7.41
CA LEU A 287 -0.08 -0.97 8.04
C LEU A 287 -0.52 -2.43 8.02
N SER A 288 -0.21 -3.17 6.96
CA SER A 288 -0.54 -4.60 6.87
C SER A 288 0.25 -5.43 7.88
N MET A 289 1.54 -5.14 8.08
CA MET A 289 2.37 -5.79 9.10
C MET A 289 1.92 -5.46 10.52
N ALA A 290 1.36 -4.27 10.72
CA ALA A 290 0.72 -3.87 11.99
C ALA A 290 -0.71 -4.43 12.18
N GLY A 291 -1.14 -5.39 11.35
CA GLY A 291 -2.45 -6.04 11.44
C GLY A 291 -3.62 -5.27 10.82
N ALA A 292 -3.38 -4.12 10.20
CA ALA A 292 -4.42 -3.23 9.69
C ALA A 292 -4.54 -3.23 8.14
N ARG A 293 -4.43 -4.41 7.52
CA ARG A 293 -4.46 -4.55 6.05
C ARG A 293 -5.72 -3.95 5.41
N THR A 294 -6.88 -4.19 6.00
CA THR A 294 -8.15 -3.66 5.49
C THR A 294 -8.18 -2.13 5.48
N LEU A 295 -7.69 -1.50 6.55
CA LEU A 295 -7.56 -0.05 6.63
C LEU A 295 -6.57 0.47 5.59
N ALA A 296 -5.42 -0.19 5.43
CA ALA A 296 -4.42 0.17 4.42
C ALA A 296 -4.98 0.16 3.00
N GLU A 297 -5.73 -0.89 2.64
CA GLU A 297 -6.36 -1.03 1.33
C GLU A 297 -7.45 0.03 1.11
N HIS A 298 -8.26 0.32 2.14
CA HIS A 298 -9.29 1.36 2.08
C HIS A 298 -8.69 2.74 1.86
N LEU A 299 -7.76 3.17 2.72
CA LEU A 299 -7.11 4.48 2.63
C LEU A 299 -6.30 4.63 1.33
N ALA A 300 -5.65 3.58 0.87
CA ALA A 300 -4.98 3.57 -0.41
C ALA A 300 -5.93 3.55 -1.61
N GLY A 301 -7.21 3.20 -1.47
CA GLY A 301 -8.16 3.04 -2.58
C GLY A 301 -7.82 1.83 -3.45
N HIS A 302 -7.45 0.71 -2.81
CA HIS A 302 -7.40 -0.62 -3.39
C HIS A 302 -8.74 -1.29 -3.13
N THR A 303 -9.72 -1.04 -3.96
CA THR A 303 -11.00 -1.76 -3.89
C THR A 303 -10.87 -3.07 -4.65
N GLY A 304 -10.87 -4.19 -3.93
CA GLY A 304 -11.17 -5.49 -4.50
C GLY A 304 -12.62 -5.49 -5.02
N TYR A 305 -12.89 -6.25 -6.07
CA TYR A 305 -14.20 -6.29 -6.75
C TYR A 305 -15.39 -6.60 -5.81
N LEU A 306 -15.14 -7.23 -4.67
CA LEU A 306 -16.18 -7.63 -3.69
C LEU A 306 -16.24 -6.73 -2.44
N ASP A 307 -15.25 -5.88 -2.19
CA ASP A 307 -15.15 -5.13 -0.92
C ASP A 307 -15.81 -3.73 -0.97
N ALA A 308 -15.95 -3.13 -2.14
CA ALA A 308 -16.45 -1.76 -2.28
C ALA A 308 -17.91 -1.59 -1.85
N SER A 309 -18.71 -2.65 -1.98
CA SER A 309 -20.15 -2.61 -1.69
C SER A 309 -20.50 -2.92 -0.24
N TYR A 310 -19.60 -3.57 0.51
CA TYR A 310 -19.90 -4.12 1.83
C TYR A 310 -19.22 -3.43 3.01
N ARG A 311 -18.25 -2.54 2.78
CA ARG A 311 -17.49 -1.90 3.86
C ARG A 311 -17.55 -0.39 3.77
N GLN A 312 -18.51 0.20 4.46
CA GLN A 312 -18.50 1.65 4.75
C GLN A 312 -17.65 1.87 6.02
N VAL A 313 -16.46 2.42 5.86
CA VAL A 313 -15.60 2.85 6.97
C VAL A 313 -15.84 4.35 7.17
N SER A 314 -16.38 4.74 8.33
CA SER A 314 -16.55 6.17 8.62
C SER A 314 -15.19 6.86 8.79
N PRO A 315 -15.09 8.15 8.41
CA PRO A 315 -13.85 8.91 8.60
C PRO A 315 -13.37 8.92 10.05
N GLU A 316 -14.29 8.98 11.03
CA GLU A 316 -13.98 9.03 12.46
C GLU A 316 -13.39 7.69 12.95
N PHE A 317 -13.95 6.57 12.50
CA PHE A 317 -13.39 5.26 12.81
C PHE A 317 -12.00 5.10 12.21
N ALA A 318 -11.85 5.42 10.92
CA ALA A 318 -10.57 5.33 10.23
C ALA A 318 -9.52 6.25 10.87
N ALA A 319 -9.89 7.46 11.32
CA ALA A 319 -9.02 8.38 12.01
C ALA A 319 -8.49 7.80 13.32
N ARG A 320 -9.36 7.21 14.16
CA ARG A 320 -8.95 6.55 15.39
C ARG A 320 -7.98 5.41 15.16
N GLU A 321 -8.26 4.56 14.17
CA GLU A 321 -7.39 3.43 13.86
C GLU A 321 -6.06 3.90 13.25
N TYR A 322 -6.07 4.93 12.42
CA TYR A 322 -4.85 5.53 11.87
C TYR A 322 -3.97 6.14 12.98
N LEU A 323 -4.56 6.82 13.96
CA LEU A 323 -3.81 7.39 15.10
C LEU A 323 -3.03 6.35 15.89
N LYS A 324 -3.61 5.16 16.10
CA LYS A 324 -2.93 4.05 16.78
C LYS A 324 -1.71 3.55 15.99
N LEU A 325 -1.75 3.69 14.68
CA LEU A 325 -0.78 3.12 13.75
C LEU A 325 0.16 4.15 13.11
N GLN A 326 0.00 5.44 13.39
CA GLN A 326 0.81 6.50 12.76
C GLN A 326 2.31 6.37 13.04
N SER A 327 2.70 5.75 14.16
CA SER A 327 4.10 5.52 14.52
C SER A 327 4.81 4.59 13.52
N VAL A 328 4.13 3.58 12.96
CA VAL A 328 4.73 2.67 11.97
C VAL A 328 4.92 3.33 10.60
N LEU A 329 4.31 4.50 10.38
CA LEU A 329 4.44 5.30 9.17
C LEU A 329 5.40 6.49 9.34
N THR A 330 5.83 6.80 10.57
CA THR A 330 6.77 7.89 10.85
C THR A 330 8.15 7.50 10.36
N VAL A 331 8.71 8.28 9.44
CA VAL A 331 9.91 7.91 8.69
C VAL A 331 11.20 8.25 9.44
N CYS A 332 11.32 9.50 9.90
CA CYS A 332 12.53 9.99 10.56
C CYS A 332 12.26 10.19 12.05
N ILE A 333 12.41 9.15 12.83
CA ILE A 333 12.33 9.25 14.28
C ILE A 333 13.65 9.86 14.80
N PRO A 334 13.61 10.94 15.59
CA PRO A 334 14.81 11.49 16.23
C PRO A 334 15.57 10.42 17.01
N GLU A 335 16.89 10.48 16.99
CA GLU A 335 17.75 9.48 17.65
C GLU A 335 17.48 9.37 19.15
N SER A 336 17.14 10.48 19.79
CA SER A 336 16.73 10.53 21.20
C SER A 336 15.47 9.69 21.47
N ILE A 337 14.51 9.70 20.56
CA ILE A 337 13.28 8.92 20.68
C ILE A 337 13.54 7.45 20.35
N LYS A 338 14.39 7.15 19.36
CA LYS A 338 14.80 5.77 19.04
C LYS A 338 15.45 5.08 20.25
N ASN A 339 16.34 5.79 20.92
CA ASN A 339 16.99 5.26 22.13
C ASN A 339 15.97 5.03 23.25
N GLY A 340 15.00 5.94 23.41
CA GLY A 340 13.90 5.77 24.36
C GLY A 340 13.01 4.57 24.05
N ILE A 341 12.67 4.36 22.76
CA ILE A 341 11.88 3.19 22.31
C ILE A 341 12.68 1.91 22.56
N LYS A 342 13.97 1.88 22.21
CA LYS A 342 14.81 0.70 22.43
C LYS A 342 14.90 0.32 23.90
N MET A 343 15.09 1.30 24.78
CA MET A 343 15.09 1.06 26.25
C MET A 343 13.72 0.60 26.76
N ALA A 344 12.63 1.09 26.17
CA ALA A 344 11.28 0.64 26.52
C ALA A 344 11.03 -0.81 26.06
N ASP A 345 11.45 -1.16 24.86
CA ASP A 345 11.33 -2.53 24.32
C ASP A 345 12.16 -3.53 25.15
N GLU A 346 13.38 -3.17 25.53
CA GLU A 346 14.22 -3.98 26.43
C GLU A 346 13.52 -4.19 27.79
N LYS A 347 12.91 -3.13 28.34
CA LYS A 347 12.18 -3.22 29.60
C LYS A 347 10.90 -4.05 29.49
N ILE A 348 10.19 -3.98 28.36
CA ILE A 348 9.04 -4.82 28.07
C ILE A 348 9.47 -6.29 27.97
N GLY A 349 10.58 -6.59 27.30
CA GLY A 349 11.15 -7.94 27.23
C GLY A 349 11.43 -8.53 28.62
N ILE A 350 12.09 -7.77 29.49
CA ILE A 350 12.36 -8.18 30.88
C ILE A 350 11.08 -8.40 31.68
N LEU A 351 10.06 -7.54 31.47
CA LEU A 351 8.77 -7.69 32.15
C LEU A 351 8.00 -8.91 31.65
N MET A 352 8.06 -9.22 30.37
CA MET A 352 7.45 -10.44 29.81
C MET A 352 8.08 -11.70 30.38
N GLU A 353 9.41 -11.77 30.39
CA GLU A 353 10.15 -12.90 30.99
C GLU A 353 9.79 -13.09 32.49
N LYS A 354 9.73 -11.98 33.24
CA LYS A 354 9.32 -12.03 34.64
C LYS A 354 7.87 -12.50 34.82
N THR A 355 6.98 -12.11 33.93
CA THR A 355 5.56 -12.53 33.94
C THR A 355 5.44 -14.01 33.62
N GLU A 356 6.24 -14.51 32.70
CA GLU A 356 6.30 -15.93 32.32
C GLU A 356 6.75 -16.79 33.51
N LEU A 357 7.85 -16.41 34.17
CA LEU A 357 8.34 -17.05 35.40
C LEU A 357 7.30 -17.01 36.55
N GLN A 358 6.56 -15.91 36.70
CA GLN A 358 5.49 -15.84 37.69
C GLN A 358 4.32 -16.78 37.34
N THR A 359 4.01 -16.93 36.08
CA THR A 359 2.95 -17.84 35.61
C THR A 359 3.31 -19.29 35.87
N GLU A 360 4.57 -19.68 35.58
CA GLU A 360 5.09 -21.02 35.89
C GLU A 360 5.07 -21.30 37.40
N SER A 361 5.47 -20.31 38.20
CA SER A 361 5.43 -20.42 39.67
C SER A 361 3.98 -20.60 40.20
N LEU A 362 3.02 -19.88 39.63
CA LEU A 362 1.59 -20.02 39.98
C LEU A 362 1.03 -21.39 39.58
N GLU A 363 1.44 -21.91 38.44
CA GLU A 363 1.03 -23.28 38.03
C GLU A 363 1.64 -24.33 38.97
N GLY A 364 2.92 -24.18 39.34
CA GLY A 364 3.55 -25.03 40.36
C GLY A 364 2.81 -25.00 41.69
N MET A 365 2.42 -23.82 42.18
CA MET A 365 1.62 -23.67 43.39
C MET A 365 0.22 -24.32 43.28
N LYS A 366 -0.43 -24.24 42.13
CA LYS A 366 -1.73 -24.93 41.90
C LYS A 366 -1.59 -26.46 42.01
N ILE A 367 -0.52 -27.02 41.47
CA ILE A 367 -0.24 -28.47 41.56
C ILE A 367 -0.03 -28.87 43.02
N ILE A 368 0.81 -28.12 43.75
CA ILE A 368 1.10 -28.37 45.17
C ILE A 368 -0.19 -28.28 46.02
N ASN A 369 -0.99 -27.24 45.79
CA ASN A 369 -2.29 -27.09 46.46
C ASN A 369 -3.27 -28.21 46.13
N GLY A 370 -3.25 -28.71 44.89
CA GLY A 370 -4.02 -29.88 44.50
C GLY A 370 -3.62 -31.13 45.26
N GLN A 371 -2.31 -31.41 45.40
CA GLN A 371 -1.76 -32.52 46.16
C GLN A 371 -2.08 -32.42 47.66
N LEU A 372 -1.98 -31.20 48.21
CA LEU A 372 -2.28 -30.96 49.63
C LEU A 372 -3.77 -31.19 49.92
N ARG A 373 -4.67 -30.77 49.07
CA ARG A 373 -6.12 -31.04 49.20
C ARG A 373 -6.42 -32.54 49.17
N GLU A 374 -5.76 -33.28 48.29
CA GLU A 374 -5.95 -34.74 48.22
C GLU A 374 -5.42 -35.45 49.47
N GLN A 375 -4.24 -35.01 50.00
CA GLN A 375 -3.74 -35.51 51.28
C GLN A 375 -4.71 -35.23 52.44
N MET A 376 -5.26 -34.03 52.51
CA MET A 376 -6.27 -33.67 53.52
C MET A 376 -7.54 -34.53 53.39
N ARG A 377 -7.98 -34.84 52.17
CA ARG A 377 -9.13 -35.75 51.93
C ARG A 377 -8.85 -37.12 52.46
N ILE A 378 -7.67 -37.70 52.16
CA ILE A 378 -7.28 -39.04 52.66
C ILE A 378 -7.22 -39.07 54.19
N GLN A 379 -6.62 -38.02 54.80
CA GLN A 379 -6.57 -37.93 56.26
C GLN A 379 -7.98 -37.80 56.89
N ALA A 380 -8.87 -37.02 56.28
CA ALA A 380 -10.25 -36.91 56.73
C ALA A 380 -11.01 -38.27 56.67
N GLU A 381 -10.80 -39.06 55.60
CA GLU A 381 -11.36 -40.43 55.48
C GLU A 381 -10.80 -41.38 56.54
N GLN A 382 -9.48 -41.28 56.81
CA GLN A 382 -8.86 -42.08 57.89
C GLN A 382 -9.44 -41.72 59.26
N ILE A 383 -9.59 -40.43 59.56
CA ILE A 383 -10.21 -39.97 60.81
C ILE A 383 -11.66 -40.47 60.94
N ALA A 384 -12.45 -40.35 59.85
CA ALA A 384 -13.81 -40.84 59.82
C ALA A 384 -13.87 -42.37 60.06
N SER A 385 -12.95 -43.16 59.50
CA SER A 385 -12.83 -44.57 59.69
C SER A 385 -12.50 -44.94 61.18
N ILE A 386 -11.53 -44.19 61.76
CA ILE A 386 -11.19 -44.35 63.19
C ILE A 386 -12.35 -43.96 64.06
N GLN A 387 -13.07 -42.88 63.78
CA GLN A 387 -14.27 -42.50 64.51
C GLN A 387 -15.34 -43.57 64.47
N ASN A 388 -15.59 -44.17 63.31
CA ASN A 388 -16.53 -45.29 63.18
C ASN A 388 -16.09 -46.49 64.00
N THR A 389 -14.80 -46.84 63.99
CA THR A 389 -14.26 -47.96 64.78
C THR A 389 -14.43 -47.71 66.29
N VAL A 390 -14.13 -46.48 66.72
CA VAL A 390 -14.33 -46.06 68.11
C VAL A 390 -15.79 -46.12 68.48
N ASN A 391 -16.71 -45.68 67.63
CA ASN A 391 -18.14 -45.76 67.89
C ASN A 391 -18.63 -47.23 68.03
N VAL A 392 -18.15 -48.11 67.14
CA VAL A 392 -18.45 -49.55 67.24
C VAL A 392 -17.93 -50.14 68.54
N LEU A 393 -16.71 -49.80 68.96
CA LEU A 393 -16.16 -50.24 70.25
C LEU A 393 -16.98 -49.73 71.44
N ILE A 394 -17.39 -48.46 71.41
CA ILE A 394 -18.24 -47.86 72.46
C ILE A 394 -19.60 -48.61 72.53
N GLU A 395 -20.23 -48.92 71.41
CA GLU A 395 -21.49 -49.71 71.38
C GLU A 395 -21.27 -51.12 71.88
N HIS A 396 -20.12 -51.71 71.53
CA HIS A 396 -19.82 -53.07 72.06
C HIS A 396 -19.57 -53.05 73.55
N ILE A 397 -18.88 -52.03 74.09
CA ILE A 397 -18.65 -51.86 75.54
C ILE A 397 -19.96 -51.58 76.28
N LYS A 398 -20.91 -50.82 75.74
CA LYS A 398 -22.23 -50.56 76.30
C LYS A 398 -23.10 -51.83 76.36
N GLY A 399 -22.92 -52.80 75.47
CA GLY A 399 -23.63 -54.07 75.40
C GLY A 399 -23.14 -55.10 76.41
N THR A 400 -21.99 -54.99 77.04
CA THR A 400 -21.48 -55.84 78.08
C THR A 400 -22.02 -55.42 79.46
N LYS A 401 -22.74 -56.35 80.20
CA LYS A 401 -23.46 -56.09 81.45
C LYS A 401 -22.63 -55.58 82.66
N GLU A 402 -21.35 -55.24 82.52
CA GLU A 402 -20.47 -54.83 83.61
C GLU A 402 -20.00 -53.37 83.56
N TYR A 403 -20.57 -52.54 82.69
CA TYR A 403 -20.07 -51.16 82.53
C TYR A 403 -20.96 -50.13 83.23
N LYS A 404 -20.48 -49.56 84.37
CA LYS A 404 -21.12 -48.43 85.03
C LYS A 404 -20.80 -47.16 84.25
N THR A 405 -21.76 -46.61 83.51
CA THR A 405 -21.72 -45.62 82.49
C THR A 405 -21.31 -44.18 82.94
N ASP A 406 -21.06 -43.96 84.25
CA ASP A 406 -21.02 -42.55 84.73
C ASP A 406 -19.67 -41.92 84.85
N LYS A 407 -18.57 -42.56 84.50
CA LYS A 407 -17.25 -41.97 84.77
C LYS A 407 -16.39 -41.61 83.54
N ILE A 408 -16.65 -42.20 82.42
CA ILE A 408 -15.77 -41.93 81.19
C ILE A 408 -16.34 -40.90 80.26
N ILE A 409 -17.63 -40.62 80.31
CA ILE A 409 -18.26 -39.60 79.42
C ILE A 409 -17.95 -38.17 79.89
N ARG A 410 -17.47 -37.97 81.12
CA ARG A 410 -17.12 -36.61 81.64
C ARG A 410 -15.68 -36.11 81.28
N GLU A 411 -14.85 -36.96 80.69
CA GLU A 411 -13.45 -36.61 80.42
C GLU A 411 -13.09 -36.44 78.93
N LEU A 412 -14.04 -36.48 77.96
CA LEU A 412 -13.79 -36.18 76.58
C LEU A 412 -13.96 -34.66 76.37
N PRO A 413 -12.92 -33.95 75.89
CA PRO A 413 -13.03 -32.55 75.69
C PRO A 413 -14.01 -32.20 74.54
N ASP A 414 -14.93 -31.28 74.83
CA ASP A 414 -15.91 -30.67 73.92
C ASP A 414 -15.34 -29.87 72.76
N SER A 415 -14.10 -30.16 72.32
CA SER A 415 -13.45 -29.29 71.31
C SER A 415 -12.82 -30.08 70.19
N VAL A 416 -13.62 -30.57 69.28
CA VAL A 416 -13.23 -30.53 67.85
C VAL A 416 -14.39 -29.93 67.04
N GLY A 417 -14.61 -28.69 67.25
CA GLY A 417 -15.45 -27.87 66.37
C GLY A 417 -14.77 -27.67 65.04
N ILE A 418 -15.12 -28.48 64.07
CA ILE A 418 -14.89 -28.10 62.65
C ILE A 418 -16.04 -27.20 62.28
N LYS A 419 -15.79 -25.87 62.27
CA LYS A 419 -16.64 -24.91 61.55
C LYS A 419 -16.33 -25.01 60.08
N GLU A 420 -17.38 -25.12 59.27
CA GLU A 420 -17.42 -25.07 57.81
C GLU A 420 -16.64 -23.92 57.17
#